data_3881e9f93235528c024ba6992dac9212
#
_entry.id   3881e9f93235528c024ba6992dac9212
#
_cell.length_a   1.000
_cell.length_b   1.000
_cell.length_c   1.000
_cell.angle_alpha   90.00
_cell.angle_beta   90.00
_cell.angle_gamma   90.00
#
_symmetry.space_group_name_H-M   'P 1'
#
loop_
_entity.id
_entity.type
_entity.pdbx_description
1 polymer ?
#
loop_
_entity_poly.entity_id
_entity_poly.type
_entity_poly.pdbx_seq_one_letter_code
_entity_poly.pdbx_strand_id
1 'polypeptide(L)'
;MRFLHLSDLHLGKRVCEFSMLEDQRYILEEILTLLDETPVDGVLLAGDLYDKPVPPAEAVRLLDWFLTQLAARKLPVFAISGNHDSADRVAFGSALLADSQVYVSPVFTGAPQPIPLQDAHGTVDVYLLPFLKPAMVRHVWPDEPIESYNDALACVLRHCTPDPGHRSVLVAHQFVAGAAACESEEPSVGGVDSVDAALFDAFDYVALGHLHSPQKVGRETLRYCGTPLKYSFSEAGQCKSATFVELGAKGEVHITTAPLTPRHELRGLRGNYMELTDRSRYEGTAVDDYLYITLTDEQDVPDALARLRVIYPNLMQLDYDNQRTRQQQEISAPERTESISPLEHLAAFYQLQNNQPLTAEQTAFCQALIEEIWKEGDTV
;
A
#
# COMPACT_ATOMS: atom_id res chain seq x y z
N MET A 1 -21.17 15.18 14.78
CA MET A 1 -19.78 15.51 14.43
C MET A 1 -19.36 14.69 13.24
N ARG A 2 -18.73 15.31 12.22
CA ARG A 2 -18.33 14.63 10.98
C ARG A 2 -16.80 14.70 10.82
N PHE A 3 -16.18 13.57 10.52
CA PHE A 3 -14.74 13.48 10.25
C PHE A 3 -14.47 13.03 8.83
N LEU A 4 -13.35 13.50 8.25
CA LEU A 4 -12.74 12.89 7.08
C LEU A 4 -11.66 11.91 7.57
N HIS A 5 -11.73 10.65 7.17
CA HIS A 5 -10.73 9.63 7.47
C HIS A 5 -9.89 9.35 6.22
N LEU A 6 -8.60 9.55 6.34
CA LEU A 6 -7.54 9.26 5.37
C LEU A 6 -6.43 8.45 6.04
N SER A 7 -5.68 7.68 5.28
CA SER A 7 -4.50 6.94 5.75
C SER A 7 -3.53 6.69 4.59
N ASP A 8 -2.36 6.18 4.92
CA ASP A 8 -1.43 5.59 3.96
C ASP A 8 -1.12 6.55 2.79
N LEU A 9 -0.78 7.81 3.13
CA LEU A 9 -0.42 8.83 2.15
C LEU A 9 0.86 8.46 1.43
N HIS A 10 1.79 7.77 2.10
CA HIS A 10 3.09 7.35 1.59
C HIS A 10 3.80 8.43 0.80
N LEU A 11 3.84 9.68 1.34
CA LEU A 11 4.46 10.80 0.65
C LEU A 11 5.92 10.52 0.32
N GLY A 12 6.28 10.71 -0.95
CA GLY A 12 7.60 10.39 -1.48
C GLY A 12 7.72 8.98 -2.07
N LYS A 13 6.60 8.24 -2.17
CA LYS A 13 6.55 6.91 -2.83
C LYS A 13 7.07 6.97 -4.25
N ARG A 14 7.78 5.91 -4.63
CA ARG A 14 8.15 5.63 -6.02
C ARG A 14 7.56 4.28 -6.42
N VAL A 15 6.95 4.23 -7.58
CA VAL A 15 6.43 2.99 -8.18
C VAL A 15 7.23 2.73 -9.44
N CYS A 16 7.88 1.57 -9.54
CA CYS A 16 8.76 1.23 -10.69
C CYS A 16 9.70 2.40 -11.09
N GLU A 17 10.35 3.01 -10.11
CA GLU A 17 11.26 4.17 -10.27
C GLU A 17 10.58 5.51 -10.65
N PHE A 18 9.28 5.56 -10.90
CA PHE A 18 8.54 6.80 -11.12
C PHE A 18 8.20 7.45 -9.77
N SER A 19 8.46 8.75 -9.66
CA SER A 19 8.08 9.52 -8.46
C SER A 19 6.58 9.82 -8.49
N MET A 20 5.89 9.54 -7.39
CA MET A 20 4.46 9.82 -7.27
C MET A 20 4.16 11.22 -6.68
N LEU A 21 5.17 12.03 -6.38
CA LEU A 21 4.99 13.28 -5.62
C LEU A 21 4.05 14.30 -6.28
N GLU A 22 4.06 14.41 -7.62
CA GLU A 22 3.15 15.32 -8.32
C GLU A 22 1.71 14.84 -8.25
N ASP A 23 1.49 13.53 -8.40
CA ASP A 23 0.17 12.92 -8.27
C ASP A 23 -0.31 12.97 -6.81
N GLN A 24 0.59 12.78 -5.85
CA GLN A 24 0.30 12.95 -4.42
C GLN A 24 -0.13 14.38 -4.10
N ARG A 25 0.54 15.37 -4.67
CA ARG A 25 0.13 16.76 -4.53
C ARG A 25 -1.26 17.01 -5.13
N TYR A 26 -1.48 16.53 -6.35
CA TYR A 26 -2.76 16.66 -7.05
C TYR A 26 -3.91 16.06 -6.24
N ILE A 27 -3.76 14.84 -5.72
CA ILE A 27 -4.83 14.18 -4.96
C ILE A 27 -5.09 14.86 -3.61
N LEU A 28 -4.07 15.44 -2.97
CA LEU A 28 -4.24 16.25 -1.77
C LEU A 28 -4.98 17.56 -2.07
N GLU A 29 -4.77 18.18 -3.23
CA GLU A 29 -5.51 19.35 -3.69
C GLU A 29 -7.00 19.00 -3.96
N GLU A 30 -7.27 17.83 -4.55
CA GLU A 30 -8.62 17.31 -4.73
C GLU A 30 -9.32 17.07 -3.37
N ILE A 31 -8.61 16.46 -2.41
CA ILE A 31 -9.13 16.28 -1.04
C ILE A 31 -9.45 17.62 -0.37
N LEU A 32 -8.63 18.65 -0.54
CA LEU A 32 -8.91 19.98 0.00
C LEU A 32 -10.15 20.60 -0.65
N THR A 33 -10.33 20.42 -1.96
CA THR A 33 -11.53 20.85 -2.67
C THR A 33 -12.77 20.12 -2.16
N LEU A 34 -12.67 18.82 -1.95
CA LEU A 34 -13.74 18.01 -1.37
C LEU A 34 -14.13 18.47 0.05
N LEU A 35 -13.16 18.88 0.87
CA LEU A 35 -13.38 19.46 2.21
C LEU A 35 -14.08 20.83 2.13
N ASP A 36 -13.78 21.64 1.12
CA ASP A 36 -14.45 22.92 0.89
C ASP A 36 -15.93 22.74 0.44
N GLU A 37 -16.22 21.65 -0.28
CA GLU A 37 -17.57 21.29 -0.73
C GLU A 37 -18.37 20.52 0.33
N THR A 38 -17.68 19.72 1.16
CA THR A 38 -18.30 18.86 2.18
C THR A 38 -17.66 19.16 3.53
N PRO A 39 -18.18 20.13 4.29
CA PRO A 39 -17.61 20.54 5.57
C PRO A 39 -17.57 19.40 6.58
N VAL A 40 -16.43 19.32 7.30
CA VAL A 40 -16.18 18.38 8.39
C VAL A 40 -15.75 19.12 9.65
N ASP A 41 -15.83 18.45 10.79
CA ASP A 41 -15.39 18.97 12.10
C ASP A 41 -13.93 18.56 12.42
N GLY A 42 -13.32 17.69 11.62
CA GLY A 42 -11.92 17.30 11.78
C GLY A 42 -11.46 16.26 10.75
N VAL A 43 -10.15 16.06 10.69
CA VAL A 43 -9.51 15.12 9.76
C VAL A 43 -8.71 14.08 10.55
N LEU A 44 -8.94 12.80 10.29
CA LEU A 44 -8.21 11.67 10.85
C LEU A 44 -7.18 11.18 9.83
N LEU A 45 -5.89 11.15 10.21
CA LEU A 45 -4.78 10.65 9.40
C LEU A 45 -4.22 9.40 10.08
N ALA A 46 -4.64 8.22 9.61
CA ALA A 46 -4.40 6.95 10.29
C ALA A 46 -3.07 6.29 9.91
N GLY A 47 -1.97 7.06 9.93
CA GLY A 47 -0.60 6.56 9.78
C GLY A 47 -0.10 6.47 8.34
N ASP A 48 1.16 6.07 8.21
CA ASP A 48 1.95 6.01 6.98
C ASP A 48 1.86 7.31 6.16
N LEU A 49 2.21 8.39 6.86
CA LEU A 49 2.25 9.73 6.26
C LEU A 49 3.36 9.81 5.21
N TYR A 50 4.49 9.15 5.47
CA TYR A 50 5.63 9.04 4.57
C TYR A 50 5.86 7.60 4.10
N ASP A 51 6.46 7.44 2.92
CA ASP A 51 6.83 6.12 2.39
C ASP A 51 8.01 5.48 3.14
N LYS A 52 8.85 6.28 3.80
CA LYS A 52 10.08 5.81 4.48
C LYS A 52 10.33 6.59 5.77
N PRO A 53 10.99 5.96 6.77
CA PRO A 53 11.34 6.60 8.03
C PRO A 53 12.23 7.86 7.87
N VAL A 54 12.98 7.94 6.75
CA VAL A 54 13.75 9.13 6.36
C VAL A 54 13.19 9.62 5.01
N PRO A 55 12.14 10.45 5.03
CA PRO A 55 11.51 10.93 3.81
C PRO A 55 12.40 11.94 3.06
N PRO A 56 12.27 12.03 1.72
CA PRO A 56 12.91 13.09 0.96
C PRO A 56 12.34 14.46 1.35
N ALA A 57 13.13 15.51 1.20
CA ALA A 57 12.73 16.86 1.61
C ALA A 57 11.46 17.36 0.90
N GLU A 58 11.23 16.93 -0.33
CA GLU A 58 10.03 17.23 -1.11
C GLU A 58 8.77 16.66 -0.45
N ALA A 59 8.83 15.43 0.07
CA ALA A 59 7.73 14.80 0.79
C ALA A 59 7.42 15.52 2.10
N VAL A 60 8.48 15.96 2.82
CA VAL A 60 8.32 16.75 4.05
C VAL A 60 7.62 18.07 3.75
N ARG A 61 8.05 18.78 2.69
CA ARG A 61 7.39 20.04 2.26
C ARG A 61 5.94 19.82 1.83
N LEU A 62 5.63 18.66 1.23
CA LEU A 62 4.27 18.35 0.80
C LEU A 62 3.34 18.10 1.99
N LEU A 63 3.80 17.36 3.01
CA LEU A 63 3.02 17.16 4.24
C LEU A 63 2.84 18.47 4.99
N ASP A 64 3.90 19.26 5.16
CA ASP A 64 3.85 20.59 5.80
C ASP A 64 2.83 21.50 5.12
N TRP A 65 2.87 21.55 3.78
CA TRP A 65 1.89 22.30 3.00
C TRP A 65 0.46 21.81 3.25
N PHE A 66 0.22 20.49 3.22
CA PHE A 66 -1.12 19.92 3.42
C PHE A 66 -1.66 20.23 4.83
N LEU A 67 -0.86 20.01 5.88
CA LEU A 67 -1.24 20.35 7.25
C LEU A 67 -1.52 21.86 7.41
N THR A 68 -0.71 22.71 6.77
CA THR A 68 -0.92 24.15 6.75
C THR A 68 -2.25 24.52 6.08
N GLN A 69 -2.62 23.86 4.98
CA GLN A 69 -3.92 24.09 4.32
C GLN A 69 -5.10 23.66 5.20
N LEU A 70 -4.97 22.56 5.95
CA LEU A 70 -5.99 22.11 6.91
C LEU A 70 -6.11 23.09 8.10
N ALA A 71 -4.99 23.50 8.67
CA ALA A 71 -4.95 24.48 9.76
C ALA A 71 -5.54 25.85 9.35
N ALA A 72 -5.26 26.31 8.11
CA ALA A 72 -5.85 27.55 7.57
C ALA A 72 -7.38 27.48 7.48
N ARG A 73 -7.95 26.28 7.29
CA ARG A 73 -9.40 26.01 7.32
C ARG A 73 -9.94 25.86 8.75
N LYS A 74 -9.08 25.96 9.76
CA LYS A 74 -9.39 25.71 11.18
C LYS A 74 -9.97 24.31 11.43
N LEU A 75 -9.53 23.34 10.66
CA LEU A 75 -9.92 21.95 10.83
C LEU A 75 -8.95 21.26 11.81
N PRO A 76 -9.44 20.74 12.92
CA PRO A 76 -8.65 19.87 13.79
C PRO A 76 -8.13 18.66 13.00
N VAL A 77 -6.84 18.37 13.13
CA VAL A 77 -6.18 17.22 12.50
C VAL A 77 -5.72 16.25 13.58
N PHE A 78 -6.00 14.97 13.41
CA PHE A 78 -5.64 13.89 14.30
C PHE A 78 -4.78 12.89 13.55
N ALA A 79 -3.46 12.96 13.72
CA ALA A 79 -2.50 12.19 12.96
C ALA A 79 -1.73 11.22 13.85
N ILE A 80 -1.46 10.03 13.35
CA ILE A 80 -0.59 9.05 13.97
C ILE A 80 0.54 8.64 13.02
N SER A 81 1.61 8.06 13.56
CA SER A 81 2.62 7.38 12.75
C SER A 81 2.21 5.93 12.46
N GLY A 82 2.48 5.47 11.24
CA GLY A 82 2.34 4.08 10.84
C GLY A 82 3.66 3.30 10.94
N ASN A 83 3.73 2.15 10.26
CA ASN A 83 4.93 1.30 10.28
C ASN A 83 6.06 1.78 9.35
N HIS A 84 5.75 2.55 8.30
CA HIS A 84 6.71 3.20 7.41
C HIS A 84 7.29 4.48 8.00
N ASP A 85 6.59 5.10 8.93
CA ASP A 85 7.00 6.35 9.55
C ASP A 85 8.07 6.17 10.64
N SER A 86 8.87 7.22 10.86
CA SER A 86 9.61 7.38 12.11
C SER A 86 8.74 8.12 13.12
N ALA A 87 8.28 7.44 14.17
CA ALA A 87 7.44 8.04 15.20
C ALA A 87 8.07 9.32 15.80
N ASP A 88 9.39 9.33 16.03
CA ASP A 88 10.13 10.49 16.54
C ASP A 88 10.06 11.70 15.59
N ARG A 89 10.14 11.45 14.28
CA ARG A 89 10.11 12.53 13.26
C ARG A 89 8.71 13.06 13.07
N VAL A 90 7.70 12.18 13.07
CA VAL A 90 6.28 12.56 12.94
C VAL A 90 5.83 13.33 14.19
N ALA A 91 6.26 12.91 15.38
CA ALA A 91 5.94 13.58 16.64
C ALA A 91 6.74 14.88 16.88
N PHE A 92 7.72 15.21 16.03
CA PHE A 92 8.52 16.41 16.19
C PHE A 92 7.65 17.68 16.18
N GLY A 93 7.76 18.47 17.26
CA GLY A 93 6.99 19.70 17.40
C GLY A 93 5.50 19.51 17.74
N SER A 94 5.04 18.27 18.03
CA SER A 94 3.62 17.96 18.29
C SER A 94 2.96 18.87 19.34
N ALA A 95 3.70 19.23 20.41
CA ALA A 95 3.19 20.16 21.44
C ALA A 95 2.93 21.58 20.89
N LEU A 96 3.74 22.06 19.95
CA LEU A 96 3.55 23.35 19.29
C LEU A 96 2.41 23.29 18.26
N LEU A 97 2.30 22.18 17.54
CA LEU A 97 1.26 21.96 16.55
C LEU A 97 -0.14 21.88 17.18
N ALA A 98 -0.24 21.38 18.41
CA ALA A 98 -1.50 21.31 19.17
C ALA A 98 -2.16 22.67 19.37
N ASP A 99 -1.39 23.75 19.49
CA ASP A 99 -1.91 25.14 19.58
C ASP A 99 -2.64 25.55 18.27
N SER A 100 -2.29 24.91 17.15
CA SER A 100 -2.94 25.08 15.84
C SER A 100 -3.99 24.00 15.55
N GLN A 101 -4.40 23.23 16.56
CA GLN A 101 -5.35 22.10 16.46
C GLN A 101 -4.84 20.95 15.57
N VAL A 102 -3.53 20.81 15.41
CA VAL A 102 -2.91 19.65 14.74
C VAL A 102 -2.34 18.74 15.84
N TYR A 103 -3.11 17.70 16.15
CA TYR A 103 -2.78 16.72 17.17
C TYR A 103 -2.05 15.54 16.54
N VAL A 104 -0.80 15.37 16.88
CA VAL A 104 0.04 14.28 16.40
C VAL A 104 0.31 13.33 17.56
N SER A 105 0.15 12.02 17.34
CA SER A 105 0.47 11.04 18.37
C SER A 105 1.93 11.19 18.82
N PRO A 106 2.20 11.17 20.12
CA PRO A 106 3.57 11.09 20.60
C PRO A 106 4.18 9.74 20.24
N VAL A 107 5.50 9.61 20.39
CA VAL A 107 6.15 8.30 20.47
C VAL A 107 5.45 7.48 21.57
N PHE A 108 5.22 6.20 21.32
CA PHE A 108 4.49 5.36 22.25
C PHE A 108 5.18 5.27 23.63
N THR A 109 4.49 5.71 24.66
CA THR A 109 4.96 5.69 26.06
C THR A 109 3.90 5.17 27.03
N GLY A 110 2.75 4.70 26.53
CA GLY A 110 1.63 4.20 27.34
C GLY A 110 0.30 4.32 26.62
N ALA A 111 -0.78 4.07 27.34
CA ALA A 111 -2.12 4.14 26.77
C ALA A 111 -2.45 5.53 26.24
N PRO A 112 -3.08 5.65 25.04
CA PRO A 112 -3.46 6.92 24.47
C PRO A 112 -4.47 7.65 25.36
N GLN A 113 -4.29 8.97 25.51
CA GLN A 113 -5.21 9.81 26.24
C GLN A 113 -6.25 10.40 25.29
N PRO A 114 -7.50 10.63 25.77
CA PRO A 114 -8.55 11.21 24.95
C PRO A 114 -8.27 12.69 24.64
N ILE A 115 -8.55 13.08 23.40
CA ILE A 115 -8.63 14.48 22.96
C ILE A 115 -10.12 14.80 22.82
N PRO A 116 -10.71 15.55 23.78
CA PRO A 116 -12.15 15.77 23.80
C PRO A 116 -12.56 16.88 22.81
N LEU A 117 -13.59 16.58 22.03
CA LEU A 117 -14.31 17.54 21.20
C LEU A 117 -15.76 17.64 21.69
N GLN A 118 -16.45 18.74 21.36
CA GLN A 118 -17.84 18.96 21.78
C GLN A 118 -18.73 19.32 20.58
N ASP A 119 -19.92 18.76 20.55
CA ASP A 119 -21.00 19.15 19.63
C ASP A 119 -22.38 19.11 20.33
N ALA A 120 -23.45 19.25 19.56
CA ALA A 120 -24.82 19.24 20.08
C ALA A 120 -25.22 17.91 20.74
N HIS A 121 -24.52 16.81 20.44
CA HIS A 121 -24.77 15.46 21.00
C HIS A 121 -23.86 15.11 22.17
N GLY A 122 -23.04 16.06 22.65
CA GLY A 122 -22.11 15.87 23.77
C GLY A 122 -20.66 15.67 23.33
N THR A 123 -19.87 14.98 24.17
CA THR A 123 -18.45 14.80 23.97
C THR A 123 -18.14 13.71 22.92
N VAL A 124 -17.11 13.96 22.11
CA VAL A 124 -16.43 12.95 21.30
C VAL A 124 -14.96 12.90 21.74
N ASP A 125 -14.52 11.77 22.23
CA ASP A 125 -13.14 11.52 22.61
C ASP A 125 -12.38 10.87 21.46
N VAL A 126 -11.33 11.54 20.97
CA VAL A 126 -10.46 10.99 19.91
C VAL A 126 -9.18 10.47 20.53
N TYR A 127 -8.87 9.20 20.30
CA TYR A 127 -7.68 8.51 20.78
C TYR A 127 -6.70 8.27 19.63
N LEU A 128 -5.43 8.62 19.83
CA LEU A 128 -4.37 8.48 18.85
C LEU A 128 -3.43 7.35 19.25
N LEU A 129 -3.50 6.22 18.55
CA LEU A 129 -2.68 5.04 18.80
C LEU A 129 -1.74 4.82 17.61
N PRO A 130 -0.45 5.17 17.71
CA PRO A 130 0.52 4.93 16.64
C PRO A 130 0.73 3.43 16.41
N PHE A 131 1.40 3.06 15.31
CA PHE A 131 1.76 1.68 15.05
C PHE A 131 2.55 1.08 16.23
N LEU A 132 2.13 -0.10 16.65
CA LEU A 132 2.71 -0.80 17.79
C LEU A 132 3.50 -2.03 17.36
N LYS A 133 4.66 -2.23 18.00
CA LYS A 133 5.37 -3.50 18.01
C LYS A 133 5.36 -4.09 19.43
N PRO A 134 5.29 -5.42 19.60
CA PRO A 134 5.29 -6.06 20.92
C PRO A 134 6.43 -5.58 21.84
N ALA A 135 7.61 -5.36 21.28
CA ALA A 135 8.77 -4.89 22.02
C ALA A 135 8.57 -3.50 22.64
N MET A 136 7.84 -2.59 21.96
CA MET A 136 7.54 -1.25 22.48
C MET A 136 6.62 -1.33 23.68
N VAL A 137 5.62 -2.20 23.63
CA VAL A 137 4.64 -2.38 24.71
C VAL A 137 5.28 -3.06 25.92
N ARG A 138 6.13 -4.10 25.71
CA ARG A 138 6.93 -4.71 26.78
C ARG A 138 7.84 -3.73 27.50
N HIS A 139 8.35 -2.72 26.81
CA HIS A 139 9.17 -1.70 27.44
C HIS A 139 8.38 -0.84 28.45
N VAL A 140 7.11 -0.58 28.16
CA VAL A 140 6.22 0.20 29.03
C VAL A 140 5.63 -0.66 30.16
N TRP A 141 5.25 -1.88 29.88
CA TRP A 141 4.67 -2.85 30.82
C TRP A 141 5.48 -4.15 30.85
N PRO A 142 6.64 -4.18 31.52
CA PRO A 142 7.56 -5.31 31.48
C PRO A 142 7.03 -6.57 32.17
N ASP A 143 6.07 -6.43 33.07
CA ASP A 143 5.46 -7.53 33.83
C ASP A 143 4.27 -8.18 33.09
N GLU A 144 3.82 -7.60 31.97
CA GLU A 144 2.73 -8.14 31.17
C GLU A 144 3.24 -9.21 30.17
N PRO A 145 2.53 -10.34 30.04
CA PRO A 145 2.89 -11.41 29.10
C PRO A 145 2.55 -11.02 27.66
N ILE A 146 3.46 -10.34 26.97
CA ILE A 146 3.28 -9.85 25.61
C ILE A 146 4.19 -10.63 24.67
N GLU A 147 3.63 -11.56 23.90
CA GLU A 147 4.35 -12.39 22.93
C GLU A 147 4.02 -12.01 21.48
N SER A 148 2.80 -11.56 21.22
CA SER A 148 2.27 -11.25 19.90
C SER A 148 1.84 -9.78 19.76
N TYR A 149 1.54 -9.34 18.53
CA TYR A 149 0.91 -8.05 18.25
C TYR A 149 -0.49 -7.98 18.90
N ASN A 150 -1.21 -9.09 18.91
CA ASN A 150 -2.51 -9.17 19.55
C ASN A 150 -2.42 -8.93 21.07
N ASP A 151 -1.45 -9.54 21.75
CA ASP A 151 -1.23 -9.33 23.19
C ASP A 151 -0.82 -7.88 23.47
N ALA A 152 0.05 -7.31 22.61
CA ALA A 152 0.48 -5.94 22.73
C ALA A 152 -0.70 -4.96 22.64
N LEU A 153 -1.53 -5.10 21.61
CA LEU A 153 -2.70 -4.26 21.44
C LEU A 153 -3.71 -4.47 22.57
N ALA A 154 -3.99 -5.73 22.96
CA ALA A 154 -4.89 -6.06 24.08
C ALA A 154 -4.41 -5.42 25.38
N CYS A 155 -3.09 -5.43 25.65
CA CYS A 155 -2.51 -4.77 26.82
C CYS A 155 -2.77 -3.26 26.79
N VAL A 156 -2.46 -2.59 25.67
CA VAL A 156 -2.67 -1.14 25.54
C VAL A 156 -4.13 -0.75 25.70
N LEU A 157 -5.04 -1.48 25.05
CA LEU A 157 -6.48 -1.17 25.08
C LEU A 157 -7.13 -1.46 26.44
N ARG A 158 -6.62 -2.41 27.23
CA ARG A 158 -7.03 -2.60 28.64
C ARG A 158 -6.72 -1.38 29.51
N HIS A 159 -5.62 -0.67 29.20
CA HIS A 159 -5.25 0.56 29.91
C HIS A 159 -5.89 1.81 29.29
N CYS A 160 -6.56 1.68 28.16
CA CYS A 160 -7.34 2.72 27.50
C CYS A 160 -8.82 2.48 27.79
N THR A 161 -9.38 3.24 28.75
CA THR A 161 -10.79 3.06 29.19
C THR A 161 -11.64 4.22 28.68
N PRO A 162 -12.27 4.08 27.48
CA PRO A 162 -13.19 5.12 26.99
C PRO A 162 -14.36 5.32 27.95
N ASP A 163 -14.76 6.58 28.19
CA ASP A 163 -15.94 6.89 28.95
C ASP A 163 -17.19 6.35 28.21
N PRO A 164 -17.99 5.46 28.81
CA PRO A 164 -19.17 4.90 28.17
C PRO A 164 -20.26 5.95 27.86
N GLY A 165 -20.22 7.11 28.52
CA GLY A 165 -21.13 8.22 28.26
C GLY A 165 -20.69 9.10 27.09
N HIS A 166 -19.45 9.01 26.65
CA HIS A 166 -18.90 9.75 25.51
C HIS A 166 -18.90 8.92 24.25
N ARG A 167 -19.01 9.57 23.10
CA ARG A 167 -18.71 8.95 21.80
C ARG A 167 -17.18 8.84 21.67
N SER A 168 -16.71 7.73 21.12
CA SER A 168 -15.28 7.45 21.08
C SER A 168 -14.81 7.10 19.68
N VAL A 169 -13.73 7.73 19.24
CA VAL A 169 -13.03 7.47 17.97
C VAL A 169 -11.61 7.04 18.28
N LEU A 170 -11.19 5.89 17.79
CA LEU A 170 -9.80 5.45 17.82
C LEU A 170 -9.19 5.61 16.42
N VAL A 171 -8.04 6.27 16.34
CA VAL A 171 -7.19 6.28 15.15
C VAL A 171 -6.06 5.32 15.41
N ALA A 172 -5.92 4.28 14.57
CA ALA A 172 -4.94 3.21 14.76
C ALA A 172 -4.36 2.74 13.43
N HIS A 173 -3.17 2.12 13.47
CA HIS A 173 -2.49 1.62 12.29
C HIS A 173 -2.01 0.19 12.57
N GLN A 174 -2.86 -0.80 12.29
CA GLN A 174 -2.62 -2.20 12.60
C GLN A 174 -3.26 -3.12 11.55
N PHE A 175 -2.67 -4.31 11.36
CA PHE A 175 -3.27 -5.34 10.52
C PHE A 175 -4.31 -6.13 11.33
N VAL A 176 -5.57 -5.99 10.97
CA VAL A 176 -6.69 -6.69 11.66
C VAL A 176 -7.01 -8.00 10.94
N ALA A 177 -7.09 -9.09 11.68
CA ALA A 177 -7.38 -10.42 11.15
C ALA A 177 -8.71 -10.44 10.35
N GLY A 178 -8.70 -11.10 9.20
CA GLY A 178 -9.85 -11.20 8.30
C GLY A 178 -9.95 -10.08 7.26
N ALA A 179 -9.04 -9.09 7.27
CA ALA A 179 -8.91 -8.11 6.21
C ALA A 179 -8.11 -8.67 5.02
N ALA A 180 -8.39 -8.17 3.82
CA ALA A 180 -7.68 -8.54 2.60
C ALA A 180 -6.50 -7.59 2.35
N ALA A 181 -5.29 -8.14 2.18
CA ALA A 181 -4.09 -7.40 1.84
C ALA A 181 -3.84 -7.38 0.32
N CYS A 182 -3.11 -6.37 -0.17
CA CYS A 182 -2.59 -6.25 -1.54
C CYS A 182 -1.09 -6.58 -1.57
N GLU A 183 -0.50 -6.69 -2.77
CA GLU A 183 0.94 -6.93 -2.93
C GLU A 183 1.82 -5.74 -2.51
N SER A 184 1.25 -4.54 -2.42
CA SER A 184 1.95 -3.33 -1.98
C SER A 184 2.14 -3.24 -0.46
N GLU A 185 1.44 -4.08 0.28
CA GLU A 185 1.59 -4.24 1.72
C GLU A 185 2.53 -5.42 1.98
N GLU A 186 3.42 -5.29 2.93
CA GLU A 186 4.33 -6.36 3.35
C GLU A 186 3.77 -7.08 4.59
N PRO A 187 2.77 -7.96 4.44
CA PRO A 187 2.28 -8.72 5.59
C PRO A 187 3.39 -9.65 6.08
N SER A 188 3.57 -9.73 7.38
CA SER A 188 4.51 -10.67 7.97
C SER A 188 4.16 -12.12 7.59
N VAL A 189 5.16 -12.91 7.27
CA VAL A 189 4.98 -14.32 6.89
C VAL A 189 4.20 -15.06 7.98
N GLY A 190 3.05 -15.63 7.61
CA GLY A 190 2.19 -16.37 8.54
C GLY A 190 1.20 -15.51 9.35
N GLY A 191 1.03 -14.21 9.05
CA GLY A 191 0.05 -13.34 9.73
C GLY A 191 0.36 -13.08 11.21
N VAL A 192 1.64 -13.14 11.58
CA VAL A 192 2.13 -13.00 12.97
C VAL A 192 1.83 -11.60 13.54
N ASP A 193 1.61 -10.61 12.69
CA ASP A 193 1.31 -9.22 13.01
C ASP A 193 -0.19 -8.89 13.08
N SER A 194 -1.06 -9.88 12.84
CA SER A 194 -2.51 -9.66 12.88
C SER A 194 -3.06 -9.55 14.30
N VAL A 195 -4.06 -8.68 14.47
CA VAL A 195 -4.78 -8.45 15.73
C VAL A 195 -6.27 -8.77 15.59
N ASP A 196 -6.92 -9.16 16.68
CA ASP A 196 -8.34 -9.50 16.68
C ASP A 196 -9.21 -8.24 16.60
N ALA A 197 -10.21 -8.25 15.71
CA ALA A 197 -11.19 -7.19 15.56
C ALA A 197 -11.98 -6.90 16.85
N ALA A 198 -12.21 -7.90 17.70
CA ALA A 198 -12.95 -7.76 18.95
C ALA A 198 -12.25 -6.83 19.96
N LEU A 199 -10.94 -6.63 19.86
CA LEU A 199 -10.21 -5.69 20.73
C LEU A 199 -10.69 -4.24 20.60
N PHE A 200 -11.31 -3.90 19.48
CA PHE A 200 -11.79 -2.56 19.16
C PHE A 200 -13.25 -2.28 19.55
N ASP A 201 -13.94 -3.24 20.18
CA ASP A 201 -15.40 -3.16 20.43
C ASP A 201 -15.81 -2.02 21.38
N ALA A 202 -14.88 -1.51 22.20
CA ALA A 202 -15.14 -0.39 23.11
C ALA A 202 -15.32 0.97 22.39
N PHE A 203 -14.96 1.07 21.11
CA PHE A 203 -15.01 2.32 20.35
C PHE A 203 -16.19 2.35 19.38
N ASP A 204 -16.85 3.54 19.27
CA ASP A 204 -17.94 3.75 18.31
C ASP A 204 -17.45 3.71 16.87
N TYR A 205 -16.27 4.30 16.60
CA TYR A 205 -15.59 4.25 15.31
C TYR A 205 -14.09 4.02 15.46
N VAL A 206 -13.54 3.19 14.59
CA VAL A 206 -12.09 2.95 14.52
C VAL A 206 -11.60 3.27 13.11
N ALA A 207 -10.81 4.33 13.02
CA ALA A 207 -10.13 4.75 11.79
C ALA A 207 -8.83 3.97 11.64
N LEU A 208 -8.82 2.97 10.77
CA LEU A 208 -7.66 2.13 10.51
C LEU A 208 -6.86 2.60 9.29
N GLY A 209 -5.55 2.61 9.42
CA GLY A 209 -4.57 2.59 8.33
C GLY A 209 -3.82 1.26 8.29
N HIS A 210 -2.90 1.11 7.36
CA HIS A 210 -2.05 -0.02 7.05
C HIS A 210 -2.47 -0.77 5.77
N LEU A 211 -3.74 -0.97 5.51
CA LEU A 211 -4.21 -1.66 4.31
C LEU A 211 -4.66 -0.65 3.23
N HIS A 212 -4.16 -0.86 2.02
CA HIS A 212 -4.34 0.05 0.89
C HIS A 212 -5.73 -0.03 0.25
N SER A 213 -6.47 -1.13 0.49
CA SER A 213 -7.82 -1.32 -0.03
C SER A 213 -8.88 -0.79 0.94
N PRO A 214 -9.80 0.11 0.53
CA PRO A 214 -10.92 0.53 1.36
C PRO A 214 -11.80 -0.67 1.73
N GLN A 215 -11.91 -0.99 3.01
CA GLN A 215 -12.67 -2.14 3.49
C GLN A 215 -13.08 -2.02 4.95
N LYS A 216 -14.14 -2.72 5.34
CA LYS A 216 -14.52 -2.94 6.73
C LYS A 216 -14.01 -4.29 7.23
N VAL A 217 -13.84 -4.39 8.55
CA VAL A 217 -13.50 -5.66 9.19
C VAL A 217 -14.53 -5.98 10.28
N GLY A 218 -15.29 -7.04 10.09
CA GLY A 218 -16.37 -7.42 11.00
C GLY A 218 -17.55 -6.46 10.97
N ARG A 219 -17.40 -5.22 11.44
CA ARG A 219 -18.44 -4.19 11.50
C ARG A 219 -18.11 -2.98 10.62
N GLU A 220 -19.13 -2.22 10.19
CA GLU A 220 -18.95 -1.04 9.32
C GLU A 220 -18.05 0.04 9.96
N THR A 221 -18.10 0.14 11.28
CA THR A 221 -17.41 1.17 12.07
C THR A 221 -15.98 0.80 12.47
N LEU A 222 -15.47 -0.35 12.05
CA LEU A 222 -14.06 -0.74 12.09
C LEU A 222 -13.56 -0.82 10.65
N ARG A 223 -12.84 0.22 10.19
CA ARG A 223 -12.68 0.42 8.76
C ARG A 223 -11.30 0.94 8.37
N TYR A 224 -10.75 0.37 7.29
CA TYR A 224 -9.66 0.94 6.51
C TYR A 224 -10.24 1.88 5.45
N CYS A 225 -9.72 3.10 5.35
CA CYS A 225 -10.08 4.01 4.25
C CYS A 225 -9.29 3.71 2.97
N GLY A 226 -8.17 3.02 3.08
CA GLY A 226 -7.23 2.75 2.00
C GLY A 226 -6.37 3.95 1.64
N THR A 227 -5.44 3.74 0.71
CA THR A 227 -4.58 4.80 0.15
C THR A 227 -5.38 5.75 -0.74
N PRO A 228 -5.01 7.04 -0.82
CA PRO A 228 -5.66 7.98 -1.74
C PRO A 228 -5.29 7.76 -3.22
N LEU A 229 -4.17 7.10 -3.48
CA LEU A 229 -3.68 6.72 -4.81
C LEU A 229 -3.37 5.22 -4.86
N LYS A 230 -3.25 4.67 -6.06
CA LYS A 230 -2.78 3.30 -6.28
C LYS A 230 -1.25 3.28 -6.26
N TYR A 231 -0.65 2.41 -5.47
CA TYR A 231 0.80 2.28 -5.31
C TYR A 231 1.35 0.94 -5.79
N SER A 232 0.48 0.06 -6.32
CA SER A 232 0.83 -1.21 -6.95
C SER A 232 -0.14 -1.55 -8.07
N PHE A 233 0.32 -2.32 -9.07
CA PHE A 233 -0.56 -2.82 -10.13
C PHE A 233 -1.59 -3.85 -9.64
N SER A 234 -1.38 -4.47 -8.49
CA SER A 234 -2.41 -5.27 -7.81
C SER A 234 -3.62 -4.43 -7.38
N GLU A 235 -3.44 -3.11 -7.22
CA GLU A 235 -4.49 -2.16 -6.89
C GLU A 235 -5.21 -1.58 -8.12
N ALA A 236 -4.79 -1.93 -9.36
CA ALA A 236 -5.30 -1.35 -10.60
C ALA A 236 -6.84 -1.42 -10.72
N GLY A 237 -7.45 -2.50 -10.20
CA GLY A 237 -8.91 -2.68 -10.18
C GLY A 237 -9.65 -1.96 -9.05
N GLN A 238 -8.95 -1.28 -8.13
CA GLN A 238 -9.57 -0.61 -7.00
C GLN A 238 -10.05 0.80 -7.35
N CYS A 239 -11.15 1.22 -6.69
CA CYS A 239 -11.58 2.62 -6.68
C CYS A 239 -11.12 3.25 -5.36
N LYS A 240 -10.22 4.23 -5.44
CA LYS A 240 -9.74 4.96 -4.26
C LYS A 240 -10.78 5.99 -3.83
N SER A 241 -10.89 6.22 -2.51
CA SER A 241 -11.91 7.11 -1.95
C SER A 241 -11.47 7.72 -0.64
N ALA A 242 -12.02 8.90 -0.34
CA ALA A 242 -12.00 9.49 0.99
C ALA A 242 -13.23 9.00 1.78
N THR A 243 -13.04 8.69 3.07
CA THR A 243 -14.11 8.17 3.93
C THR A 243 -14.62 9.27 4.85
N PHE A 244 -15.90 9.59 4.78
CA PHE A 244 -16.59 10.48 5.72
C PHE A 244 -17.30 9.67 6.78
N VAL A 245 -17.13 10.09 8.04
CA VAL A 245 -17.72 9.45 9.20
C VAL A 245 -18.53 10.48 9.98
N GLU A 246 -19.80 10.27 10.10
CA GLU A 246 -20.71 11.14 10.85
C GLU A 246 -21.18 10.44 12.12
N LEU A 247 -20.83 11.00 13.27
CA LEU A 247 -21.25 10.56 14.60
C LEU A 247 -22.47 11.37 15.05
N GLY A 248 -23.61 10.73 15.08
CA GLY A 248 -24.85 11.25 15.67
C GLY A 248 -24.89 11.15 17.20
N ALA A 249 -25.98 10.69 17.78
CA ALA A 249 -26.02 10.31 19.19
C ALA A 249 -25.11 9.08 19.47
N LYS A 250 -24.86 8.79 20.74
CA LYS A 250 -24.04 7.61 21.12
C LYS A 250 -24.57 6.34 20.44
N GLY A 251 -23.69 5.66 19.71
CA GLY A 251 -23.99 4.46 18.94
C GLY A 251 -24.51 4.70 17.52
N GLU A 252 -24.76 5.95 17.12
CA GLU A 252 -25.18 6.31 15.75
C GLU A 252 -23.96 6.74 14.94
N VAL A 253 -23.56 5.93 13.95
CA VAL A 253 -22.43 6.22 13.06
C VAL A 253 -22.87 5.99 11.61
N HIS A 254 -22.75 7.02 10.79
CA HIS A 254 -23.02 6.95 9.35
C HIS A 254 -21.70 7.12 8.58
N ILE A 255 -21.49 6.25 7.60
CA ILE A 255 -20.27 6.24 6.81
C ILE A 255 -20.64 6.43 5.35
N THR A 256 -19.99 7.38 4.70
CA THR A 256 -20.07 7.60 3.27
C THR A 256 -18.68 7.71 2.67
N THR A 257 -18.53 7.42 1.38
CA THR A 257 -17.26 7.53 0.68
C THR A 257 -17.42 8.45 -0.53
N ALA A 258 -16.41 9.30 -0.77
CA ALA A 258 -16.30 10.09 -1.98
C ALA A 258 -15.15 9.51 -2.83
N PRO A 259 -15.37 9.18 -4.11
CA PRO A 259 -14.32 8.69 -4.98
C PRO A 259 -13.24 9.76 -5.16
N LEU A 260 -11.99 9.32 -5.24
CA LEU A 260 -10.83 10.16 -5.57
C LEU A 260 -10.38 9.82 -6.98
N THR A 261 -10.21 10.86 -7.80
CA THR A 261 -9.81 10.71 -9.20
C THR A 261 -8.33 11.06 -9.36
N PRO A 262 -7.45 10.09 -9.66
CA PRO A 262 -6.04 10.38 -9.83
C PRO A 262 -5.79 11.23 -11.08
N ARG A 263 -4.71 12.00 -11.11
CA ARG A 263 -4.28 12.73 -12.28
C ARG A 263 -3.87 11.78 -13.42
N HIS A 264 -3.13 10.73 -13.08
CA HIS A 264 -2.76 9.64 -13.95
C HIS A 264 -3.27 8.34 -13.34
N GLU A 265 -4.07 7.59 -14.10
CA GLU A 265 -4.55 6.30 -13.66
C GLU A 265 -3.43 5.26 -13.71
N LEU A 266 -3.45 4.29 -12.79
CA LEU A 266 -2.54 3.17 -12.80
C LEU A 266 -3.30 1.94 -13.32
N ARG A 267 -2.97 1.48 -14.54
CA ARG A 267 -3.73 0.44 -15.24
C ARG A 267 -2.88 -0.46 -16.12
N GLY A 268 -3.39 -1.66 -16.40
CA GLY A 268 -2.78 -2.61 -17.31
C GLY A 268 -3.30 -2.47 -18.76
N LEU A 269 -2.40 -2.65 -19.72
CA LEU A 269 -2.72 -2.89 -21.12
C LEU A 269 -2.21 -4.26 -21.55
N ARG A 270 -2.96 -4.96 -22.40
CA ARG A 270 -2.59 -6.27 -22.91
C ARG A 270 -2.92 -6.37 -24.39
N GLY A 271 -1.96 -6.83 -25.18
CA GLY A 271 -2.10 -7.02 -26.63
C GLY A 271 -0.76 -7.31 -27.29
N ASN A 272 -0.77 -7.57 -28.59
CA ASN A 272 0.49 -7.67 -29.33
C ASN A 272 1.05 -6.28 -29.63
N TYR A 273 2.35 -6.23 -29.94
CA TYR A 273 3.08 -4.97 -30.18
C TYR A 273 2.43 -4.14 -31.29
N MET A 274 2.03 -4.75 -32.41
CA MET A 274 1.43 -4.04 -33.53
C MET A 274 0.07 -3.44 -33.18
N GLU A 275 -0.73 -4.15 -32.39
CA GLU A 275 -2.02 -3.62 -31.88
C GLU A 275 -1.82 -2.43 -30.95
N LEU A 276 -0.90 -2.53 -29.99
CA LEU A 276 -0.66 -1.47 -29.00
C LEU A 276 0.01 -0.23 -29.64
N THR A 277 0.68 -0.39 -30.76
CA THR A 277 1.30 0.74 -31.50
C THR A 277 0.43 1.24 -32.65
N ASP A 278 -0.73 0.61 -32.91
CA ASP A 278 -1.69 1.14 -33.89
C ASP A 278 -2.28 2.46 -33.41
N ARG A 279 -2.16 3.51 -34.23
CA ARG A 279 -2.63 4.85 -33.92
C ARG A 279 -4.11 4.90 -33.54
N SER A 280 -4.92 4.08 -34.19
CA SER A 280 -6.37 3.98 -33.90
C SER A 280 -6.68 3.48 -32.48
N ARG A 281 -5.73 2.80 -31.83
CA ARG A 281 -5.90 2.23 -30.48
C ARG A 281 -5.52 3.21 -29.37
N TYR A 282 -4.55 4.07 -29.59
CA TYR A 282 -4.07 4.99 -28.55
C TYR A 282 -4.48 6.44 -28.74
N GLU A 283 -4.78 6.87 -29.98
CA GLU A 283 -5.19 8.25 -30.26
C GLU A 283 -6.49 8.60 -29.53
N GLY A 284 -6.48 9.66 -28.74
CA GLY A 284 -7.62 10.10 -27.94
C GLY A 284 -7.81 9.31 -26.63
N THR A 285 -6.89 8.44 -26.26
CA THR A 285 -6.87 7.75 -24.95
C THR A 285 -5.90 8.45 -23.98
N ALA A 286 -5.98 8.11 -22.69
CA ALA A 286 -5.06 8.62 -21.67
C ALA A 286 -3.70 7.91 -21.75
N VAL A 287 -2.89 8.29 -22.74
CA VAL A 287 -1.55 7.72 -22.99
C VAL A 287 -0.54 8.06 -21.91
N ASP A 288 -0.80 9.13 -21.15
CA ASP A 288 0.03 9.60 -20.04
C ASP A 288 -0.23 8.85 -18.71
N ASP A 289 -1.17 7.91 -18.68
CA ASP A 289 -1.39 7.07 -17.51
C ASP A 289 -0.16 6.22 -17.16
N TYR A 290 -0.06 5.82 -15.90
CA TYR A 290 0.93 4.85 -15.43
C TYR A 290 0.55 3.46 -15.89
N LEU A 291 1.37 2.88 -16.77
CA LEU A 291 1.02 1.66 -17.47
C LEU A 291 1.91 0.48 -17.10
N TYR A 292 1.27 -0.66 -16.95
CA TYR A 292 1.85 -1.99 -17.03
C TYR A 292 1.38 -2.63 -18.32
N ILE A 293 2.31 -2.94 -19.23
CA ILE A 293 1.99 -3.57 -20.52
C ILE A 293 2.41 -5.04 -20.52
N THR A 294 1.46 -5.90 -20.90
CA THR A 294 1.71 -7.32 -21.14
C THR A 294 1.64 -7.58 -22.64
N LEU A 295 2.79 -7.82 -23.28
CA LEU A 295 2.85 -8.20 -24.68
C LEU A 295 2.47 -9.68 -24.86
N THR A 296 1.67 -9.94 -25.89
CA THR A 296 1.24 -11.30 -26.26
C THR A 296 2.00 -11.86 -27.47
N ASP A 297 3.05 -11.15 -27.91
CA ASP A 297 3.91 -11.58 -28.99
C ASP A 297 4.68 -12.84 -28.59
N GLU A 298 4.69 -13.87 -29.44
CA GLU A 298 5.41 -15.13 -29.19
C GLU A 298 6.93 -14.95 -29.24
N GLN A 299 7.41 -13.94 -29.97
CA GLN A 299 8.82 -13.57 -30.04
C GLN A 299 9.06 -12.22 -29.36
N ASP A 300 10.21 -12.10 -28.71
CA ASP A 300 10.60 -10.85 -28.07
C ASP A 300 10.75 -9.74 -29.12
N VAL A 301 10.08 -8.61 -28.88
CA VAL A 301 10.17 -7.44 -29.75
C VAL A 301 11.42 -6.66 -29.38
N PRO A 302 12.36 -6.44 -30.30
CA PRO A 302 13.59 -5.68 -30.01
C PRO A 302 13.26 -4.25 -29.50
N ASP A 303 13.89 -3.84 -28.41
CA ASP A 303 13.74 -2.52 -27.80
C ASP A 303 12.28 -2.12 -27.50
N ALA A 304 11.40 -3.10 -27.22
CA ALA A 304 9.97 -2.90 -27.05
C ALA A 304 9.66 -1.80 -26.01
N LEU A 305 10.32 -1.83 -24.85
CA LEU A 305 10.09 -0.85 -23.78
C LEU A 305 10.39 0.60 -24.28
N ALA A 306 11.53 0.80 -24.91
CA ALA A 306 11.92 2.14 -25.40
C ALA A 306 10.97 2.64 -26.51
N ARG A 307 10.56 1.73 -27.40
CA ARG A 307 9.64 2.05 -28.52
C ARG A 307 8.22 2.34 -28.03
N LEU A 308 7.72 1.58 -27.06
CA LEU A 308 6.40 1.80 -26.46
C LEU A 308 6.37 3.09 -25.64
N ARG A 309 7.48 3.47 -24.98
CA ARG A 309 7.58 4.76 -24.25
C ARG A 309 7.49 5.99 -25.13
N VAL A 310 7.65 5.87 -26.45
CA VAL A 310 7.39 6.97 -27.40
C VAL A 310 5.89 7.30 -27.47
N ILE A 311 5.03 6.30 -27.27
CA ILE A 311 3.57 6.43 -27.29
C ILE A 311 3.03 6.59 -25.85
N TYR A 312 3.56 5.81 -24.92
CA TYR A 312 3.14 5.70 -23.52
C TYR A 312 4.29 6.15 -22.61
N PRO A 313 4.49 7.46 -22.41
CA PRO A 313 5.69 7.98 -21.74
C PRO A 313 5.85 7.47 -20.30
N ASN A 314 4.73 7.17 -19.63
CA ASN A 314 4.71 6.66 -18.27
C ASN A 314 4.55 5.12 -18.21
N LEU A 315 5.05 4.40 -19.22
CA LEU A 315 5.14 2.94 -19.16
C LEU A 315 6.14 2.52 -18.08
N MET A 316 5.62 2.00 -16.96
CA MET A 316 6.39 1.59 -15.79
C MET A 316 7.01 0.21 -15.94
N GLN A 317 6.22 -0.75 -16.41
CA GLN A 317 6.61 -2.15 -16.50
C GLN A 317 6.12 -2.77 -17.81
N LEU A 318 6.96 -3.66 -18.37
CA LEU A 318 6.67 -4.43 -19.57
C LEU A 318 6.96 -5.89 -19.32
N ASP A 319 5.96 -6.74 -19.51
CA ASP A 319 6.08 -8.19 -19.43
C ASP A 319 5.56 -8.86 -20.69
N TYR A 320 5.85 -10.16 -20.82
CA TYR A 320 5.36 -11.01 -21.90
C TYR A 320 4.47 -12.13 -21.35
N ASP A 321 3.33 -12.36 -22.00
CA ASP A 321 2.49 -13.53 -21.83
C ASP A 321 2.50 -14.35 -23.11
N ASN A 322 3.53 -15.17 -23.28
CA ASN A 322 3.73 -16.07 -24.42
C ASN A 322 3.97 -17.51 -23.94
N GLN A 323 4.14 -18.44 -24.87
CA GLN A 323 4.35 -19.86 -24.53
C GLN A 323 5.57 -20.06 -23.61
N ARG A 324 6.66 -19.31 -23.83
CA ARG A 324 7.87 -19.37 -23.01
C ARG A 324 7.59 -18.96 -21.55
N THR A 325 6.92 -17.83 -21.34
CA THR A 325 6.65 -17.33 -19.99
C THR A 325 5.66 -18.20 -19.24
N ARG A 326 4.67 -18.78 -19.93
CA ARG A 326 3.71 -19.73 -19.33
C ARG A 326 4.38 -21.03 -18.90
N GLN A 327 5.26 -21.59 -19.74
CA GLN A 327 6.00 -22.81 -19.40
C GLN A 327 6.98 -22.59 -18.23
N GLN A 328 7.58 -21.40 -18.10
CA GLN A 328 8.42 -21.07 -16.95
C GLN A 328 7.64 -21.00 -15.63
N GLN A 329 6.38 -20.58 -15.67
CA GLN A 329 5.50 -20.58 -14.49
C GLN A 329 5.04 -21.99 -14.08
N GLU A 330 4.93 -22.94 -15.02
CA GLU A 330 4.57 -24.32 -14.73
C GLU A 330 5.72 -25.13 -14.12
N ILE A 331 6.99 -24.68 -14.27
CA ILE A 331 8.17 -25.33 -13.67
C ILE A 331 8.36 -24.81 -12.20
N SER A 332 7.35 -25.00 -11.39
CA SER A 332 7.48 -24.88 -9.92
C SER A 332 7.61 -26.28 -9.34
N ALA A 333 8.77 -26.83 -9.37
CA ALA A 333 9.46 -27.87 -8.62
C ALA A 333 10.13 -28.87 -9.59
N PRO A 334 11.44 -29.08 -9.49
CA PRO A 334 12.06 -30.14 -10.26
C PRO A 334 11.63 -31.49 -9.68
N GLU A 335 10.78 -32.23 -10.36
CA GLU A 335 10.81 -33.67 -10.22
C GLU A 335 12.23 -34.15 -10.60
N ARG A 336 12.88 -34.80 -9.66
CA ARG A 336 14.18 -35.45 -9.91
C ARG A 336 14.03 -36.46 -11.04
N THR A 337 14.41 -36.09 -12.26
CA THR A 337 14.55 -36.97 -13.39
C THR A 337 15.99 -37.43 -13.48
N GLU A 338 16.29 -38.57 -12.87
CA GLU A 338 17.61 -39.24 -12.86
C GLU A 338 17.90 -40.00 -14.19
N SER A 339 17.53 -39.50 -15.39
CA SER A 339 17.88 -40.22 -16.63
C SER A 339 17.82 -39.40 -17.94
N ILE A 340 17.95 -38.07 -17.87
CA ILE A 340 17.98 -37.27 -19.11
C ILE A 340 19.41 -36.95 -19.48
N SER A 341 19.78 -37.17 -20.79
CA SER A 341 21.14 -36.88 -21.26
C SER A 341 21.46 -35.38 -21.21
N PRO A 342 22.73 -34.98 -21.04
CA PRO A 342 23.14 -33.56 -21.04
C PRO A 342 22.73 -32.78 -22.28
N LEU A 343 22.69 -33.46 -23.45
CA LEU A 343 22.23 -32.85 -24.69
C LEU A 343 20.72 -32.62 -24.68
N GLU A 344 19.95 -33.52 -24.11
CA GLU A 344 18.50 -33.37 -23.95
C GLU A 344 18.17 -32.24 -22.95
N HIS A 345 18.93 -32.12 -21.86
CA HIS A 345 18.82 -30.98 -20.93
C HIS A 345 19.11 -29.64 -21.61
N LEU A 346 20.18 -29.59 -22.43
CA LEU A 346 20.54 -28.39 -23.17
C LEU A 346 19.49 -28.04 -24.23
N ALA A 347 18.96 -29.04 -24.96
CA ALA A 347 17.93 -28.87 -25.95
C ALA A 347 16.60 -28.37 -25.32
N ALA A 348 16.21 -28.94 -24.17
CA ALA A 348 15.05 -28.50 -23.42
C ALA A 348 15.21 -27.06 -22.91
N PHE A 349 16.38 -26.70 -22.36
CA PHE A 349 16.70 -25.35 -21.93
C PHE A 349 16.68 -24.36 -23.10
N TYR A 350 17.29 -24.70 -24.22
CA TYR A 350 17.31 -23.87 -25.43
C TYR A 350 15.89 -23.62 -25.96
N GLN A 351 15.07 -24.68 -26.00
CA GLN A 351 13.67 -24.58 -26.44
C GLN A 351 12.83 -23.73 -25.50
N LEU A 352 13.06 -23.82 -24.17
CA LEU A 352 12.45 -22.97 -23.16
C LEU A 352 12.80 -21.49 -23.34
N GLN A 353 14.07 -21.19 -23.66
CA GLN A 353 14.54 -19.82 -23.81
C GLN A 353 14.19 -19.17 -25.14
N ASN A 354 14.08 -19.97 -26.22
CA ASN A 354 13.98 -19.43 -27.57
C ASN A 354 12.65 -19.76 -28.28
N ASN A 355 11.73 -20.48 -27.63
CA ASN A 355 10.48 -20.99 -28.20
C ASN A 355 10.67 -21.79 -29.53
N GLN A 356 11.88 -22.28 -29.76
CA GLN A 356 12.25 -23.05 -30.96
C GLN A 356 13.21 -24.17 -30.59
N PRO A 357 13.09 -25.37 -31.19
CA PRO A 357 14.06 -26.44 -30.99
C PRO A 357 15.42 -26.06 -31.57
N LEU A 358 16.49 -26.69 -31.08
CA LEU A 358 17.80 -26.63 -31.72
C LEU A 358 17.72 -27.05 -33.15
N THR A 359 18.38 -26.33 -34.06
CA THR A 359 18.58 -26.80 -35.45
C THR A 359 19.51 -28.01 -35.50
N ALA A 360 19.50 -28.77 -36.60
CA ALA A 360 20.39 -29.90 -36.74
C ALA A 360 21.88 -29.53 -36.60
N GLU A 361 22.28 -28.35 -37.09
CA GLU A 361 23.65 -27.83 -36.93
C GLU A 361 23.99 -27.48 -35.47
N GLN A 362 23.07 -26.82 -34.77
CA GLN A 362 23.23 -26.50 -33.36
C GLN A 362 23.29 -27.76 -32.50
N THR A 363 22.45 -28.75 -32.76
CA THR A 363 22.45 -30.03 -32.07
C THR A 363 23.80 -30.74 -32.24
N ALA A 364 24.31 -30.83 -33.48
CA ALA A 364 25.60 -31.46 -33.78
C ALA A 364 26.77 -30.69 -33.09
N PHE A 365 26.74 -29.36 -33.07
CA PHE A 365 27.73 -28.54 -32.38
C PHE A 365 27.71 -28.79 -30.88
N CYS A 366 26.54 -28.75 -30.25
CA CYS A 366 26.39 -28.99 -28.81
C CYS A 366 26.83 -30.40 -28.41
N GLN A 367 26.52 -31.38 -29.22
CA GLN A 367 26.93 -32.78 -29.00
C GLN A 367 28.45 -32.93 -29.06
N ALA A 368 29.10 -32.34 -30.08
CA ALA A 368 30.55 -32.36 -30.20
C ALA A 368 31.23 -31.67 -29.00
N LEU A 369 30.69 -30.52 -28.55
CA LEU A 369 31.24 -29.79 -27.40
C LEU A 369 31.08 -30.60 -26.10
N ILE A 370 29.95 -31.24 -25.90
CA ILE A 370 29.70 -32.10 -24.73
C ILE A 370 30.68 -33.25 -24.71
N GLU A 371 30.90 -33.92 -25.87
CA GLU A 371 31.87 -35.04 -25.99
C GLU A 371 33.32 -34.59 -25.74
N GLU A 372 33.69 -33.39 -26.16
CA GLU A 372 35.00 -32.80 -25.92
C GLU A 372 35.27 -32.56 -24.43
N ILE A 373 34.30 -31.89 -23.74
CA ILE A 373 34.36 -31.59 -22.30
C ILE A 373 34.45 -32.88 -21.47
N TRP A 374 33.71 -33.94 -21.83
CA TRP A 374 33.77 -35.23 -21.09
C TRP A 374 35.04 -36.00 -21.34
N LYS A 375 35.67 -35.91 -22.54
CA LYS A 375 36.96 -36.50 -22.79
C LYS A 375 38.09 -35.85 -22.00
N GLU A 376 38.01 -34.56 -21.73
CA GLU A 376 39.00 -33.85 -20.87
C GLU A 376 38.81 -34.13 -19.38
N GLY A 377 37.56 -34.46 -18.94
CA GLY A 377 37.26 -34.78 -17.54
C GLY A 377 37.73 -36.15 -17.05
N ASP A 378 38.00 -37.10 -17.93
CA ASP A 378 38.48 -38.46 -17.61
C ASP A 378 40.03 -38.51 -17.50
N THR A 379 40.75 -37.39 -17.55
CA THR A 379 42.22 -37.31 -17.55
C THR A 379 42.79 -36.61 -16.31
N VAL A 380 42.05 -36.56 -15.18
CA VAL A 380 42.61 -36.09 -13.87
C VAL A 380 42.42 -37.18 -12.82
#